data_18eaaf680dde88825bc8dad63bd74950
#
_entry.id   18eaaf680dde88825bc8dad63bd74950
#
_cell.length_a   1.000
_cell.length_b   1.000
_cell.length_c   1.000
_cell.angle_alpha   90.00
_cell.angle_beta   90.00
_cell.angle_gamma   90.00
#
_symmetry.space_group_name_H-M   'P 1'
#
loop_
_entity.id
_entity.type
_entity.pdbx_description
1 polymer ?
#
loop_
_entity_poly.entity_id
_entity_poly.type
_entity_poly.pdbx_seq_one_letter_code
_entity_poly.pdbx_strand_id
1 'polypeptide(L)'
;DIFSAKYLSVVTPGTHDMPVLRAWWKQDKTTTQKFYNDILNMPGIAPGEANETIIKKILEQFLQSPAMWSIFQLQDVMGMDKGLQSDDPRKEQINNPADAHNKWNYRMHISLENLLQQHAFNESWRKMIEKSSRE
;
A
#
# COMPACT_ATOMS: atom_id res chain seq x y z
N ASP A 1 6.81 -10.25 -11.88
CA ASP A 1 6.53 -8.96 -12.53
C ASP A 1 5.02 -8.79 -12.66
N ILE A 2 4.45 -7.75 -12.04
CA ILE A 2 3.00 -7.48 -12.04
C ILE A 2 2.49 -7.06 -13.43
N PHE A 3 3.35 -6.55 -14.29
CA PHE A 3 2.98 -6.14 -15.66
C PHE A 3 2.88 -7.32 -16.62
N SER A 4 3.38 -8.50 -16.23
CA SER A 4 3.22 -9.75 -16.97
C SER A 4 2.10 -10.65 -16.40
N ALA A 5 1.30 -10.15 -15.48
CA ALA A 5 0.17 -10.88 -14.90
C ALA A 5 -0.85 -11.26 -15.98
N LYS A 6 -1.39 -12.47 -15.90
CA LYS A 6 -2.47 -12.89 -16.79
C LYS A 6 -3.75 -12.14 -16.45
N TYR A 7 -4.61 -11.89 -17.45
CA TYR A 7 -5.88 -11.21 -17.20
C TYR A 7 -6.70 -11.91 -16.11
N LEU A 8 -6.93 -13.21 -16.19
CA LEU A 8 -7.66 -13.99 -15.19
C LEU A 8 -6.78 -14.24 -13.94
N SER A 9 -6.38 -13.17 -13.27
CA SER A 9 -5.61 -13.21 -12.03
C SER A 9 -5.96 -12.05 -11.10
N VAL A 10 -5.44 -12.12 -9.88
CA VAL A 10 -5.52 -11.08 -8.86
C VAL A 10 -4.11 -10.63 -8.52
N VAL A 11 -3.91 -9.33 -8.40
CA VAL A 11 -2.68 -8.75 -7.85
C VAL A 11 -2.99 -7.97 -6.58
N THR A 12 -2.07 -8.01 -5.63
CA THR A 12 -2.17 -7.26 -4.38
C THR A 12 -0.77 -6.93 -3.86
N PRO A 13 -0.51 -5.74 -3.32
CA PRO A 13 0.76 -5.44 -2.67
C PRO A 13 0.95 -6.21 -1.35
N GLY A 14 -0.11 -6.63 -0.71
CA GLY A 14 -0.08 -7.39 0.54
C GLY A 14 -1.44 -7.91 0.94
N THR A 15 -1.45 -8.81 1.92
CA THR A 15 -2.66 -9.38 2.53
C THR A 15 -2.70 -9.07 4.03
N HIS A 16 -3.78 -9.40 4.69
CA HIS A 16 -3.91 -9.24 6.15
C HIS A 16 -2.82 -9.98 6.96
N ASP A 17 -2.15 -10.97 6.38
CA ASP A 17 -1.05 -11.74 7.00
C ASP A 17 0.33 -11.10 6.79
N MET A 18 0.39 -10.01 6.06
CA MET A 18 1.62 -9.31 5.72
C MET A 18 1.67 -7.93 6.40
N PRO A 19 2.87 -7.38 6.65
CA PRO A 19 2.99 -6.00 7.07
C PRO A 19 2.46 -5.07 5.98
N VAL A 20 1.85 -3.96 6.38
CA VAL A 20 1.51 -2.87 5.45
C VAL A 20 2.77 -2.33 4.77
N LEU A 21 2.65 -1.72 3.59
CA LEU A 21 3.79 -1.24 2.79
C LEU A 21 4.76 -0.36 3.58
N ARG A 22 4.24 0.54 4.44
CA ARG A 22 5.07 1.41 5.29
C ARG A 22 5.88 0.64 6.33
N ALA A 23 5.33 -0.44 6.88
CA ALA A 23 6.03 -1.31 7.83
C ALA A 23 7.04 -2.21 7.11
N TRP A 24 6.65 -2.80 5.98
CA TRP A 24 7.53 -3.59 5.13
C TRP A 24 8.77 -2.79 4.69
N TRP A 25 8.60 -1.53 4.30
CA TRP A 25 9.68 -0.65 3.86
C TRP A 25 10.82 -0.53 4.88
N LYS A 26 10.50 -0.64 6.16
CA LYS A 26 11.49 -0.52 7.26
C LYS A 26 12.20 -1.84 7.61
N GLN A 27 11.76 -2.99 7.10
CA GLN A 27 12.27 -4.29 7.53
C GLN A 27 13.68 -4.58 7.04
N ASP A 28 13.96 -4.32 5.78
CA ASP A 28 15.25 -4.60 5.16
C ASP A 28 15.65 -3.51 4.17
N LYS A 29 16.66 -2.72 4.56
CA LYS A 29 17.16 -1.61 3.74
C LYS A 29 17.77 -2.08 2.42
N THR A 30 18.36 -3.25 2.36
CA THR A 30 18.96 -3.78 1.12
C THR A 30 17.88 -4.12 0.11
N THR A 31 16.85 -4.80 0.57
CA THR A 31 15.68 -5.14 -0.28
C THR A 31 14.94 -3.88 -0.74
N THR A 32 14.68 -2.94 0.16
CA THR A 32 13.98 -1.71 -0.19
C THR A 32 14.79 -0.79 -1.11
N GLN A 33 16.12 -0.77 -0.97
CA GLN A 33 16.99 -0.04 -1.90
C GLN A 33 16.91 -0.61 -3.33
N LYS A 34 16.97 -1.93 -3.47
CA LYS A 34 16.80 -2.59 -4.77
C LYS A 34 15.41 -2.34 -5.35
N PHE A 35 14.37 -2.49 -4.54
CA PHE A 35 13.00 -2.22 -4.95
C PHE A 35 12.83 -0.77 -5.43
N TYR A 36 13.40 0.20 -4.72
CA TYR A 36 13.37 1.61 -5.05
C TYR A 36 14.01 1.90 -6.41
N ASN A 37 15.19 1.33 -6.67
CA ASN A 37 15.91 1.57 -7.91
C ASN A 37 15.36 0.74 -9.08
N ASP A 38 15.16 -0.57 -8.89
CA ASP A 38 14.93 -1.51 -9.98
C ASP A 38 13.44 -1.65 -10.35
N ILE A 39 12.56 -1.51 -9.34
CA ILE A 39 11.12 -1.68 -9.54
C ILE A 39 10.41 -0.32 -9.66
N LEU A 40 10.69 0.60 -8.74
CA LEU A 40 10.09 1.93 -8.81
C LEU A 40 10.79 2.85 -9.82
N ASN A 41 11.93 2.45 -10.37
CA ASN A 41 12.77 3.24 -11.27
C ASN A 41 13.07 4.65 -10.70
N MET A 42 13.40 4.70 -9.41
CA MET A 42 13.74 5.93 -8.70
C MET A 42 15.26 5.98 -8.45
N PRO A 43 15.95 7.04 -8.90
CA PRO A 43 17.39 7.12 -8.72
C PRO A 43 17.78 7.51 -7.28
N GLY A 44 19.02 7.16 -6.89
CA GLY A 44 19.60 7.59 -5.63
C GLY A 44 19.33 6.63 -4.47
N ILE A 45 19.42 7.16 -3.25
CA ILE A 45 19.27 6.40 -2.02
C ILE A 45 17.79 6.36 -1.63
N ALA A 46 17.29 5.16 -1.34
CA ALA A 46 15.94 4.99 -0.85
C ALA A 46 15.76 5.70 0.50
N PRO A 47 14.68 6.48 0.70
CA PRO A 47 14.36 7.07 2.00
C PRO A 47 14.22 6.00 3.09
N GLY A 48 14.54 6.36 4.33
CA GLY A 48 14.38 5.44 5.47
C GLY A 48 12.92 5.04 5.76
N GLU A 49 11.97 5.80 5.23
CA GLU A 49 10.52 5.56 5.33
C GLU A 49 9.87 5.67 3.96
N ALA A 50 8.86 4.82 3.70
CA ALA A 50 8.01 4.98 2.53
C ALA A 50 7.11 6.21 2.72
N ASN A 51 7.49 7.32 2.08
CA ASN A 51 6.67 8.52 2.05
C ASN A 51 5.47 8.36 1.10
N GLU A 52 4.60 9.37 1.08
CA GLU A 52 3.37 9.38 0.28
C GLU A 52 3.63 9.13 -1.21
N THR A 53 4.72 9.70 -1.74
CA THR A 53 5.11 9.55 -3.16
C THR A 53 5.48 8.10 -3.47
N ILE A 54 6.22 7.45 -2.58
CA ILE A 54 6.62 6.03 -2.74
C ILE A 54 5.38 5.14 -2.68
N ILE A 55 4.53 5.32 -1.66
CA ILE A 55 3.29 4.53 -1.53
C ILE A 55 2.41 4.71 -2.77
N LYS A 56 2.17 5.95 -3.19
CA LYS A 56 1.39 6.26 -4.38
C LYS A 56 1.94 5.55 -5.62
N LYS A 57 3.25 5.60 -5.82
CA LYS A 57 3.92 4.98 -6.98
C LYS A 57 3.78 3.44 -6.96
N ILE A 58 3.86 2.83 -5.78
CA ILE A 58 3.61 1.38 -5.64
C ILE A 58 2.17 1.05 -6.03
N LEU A 59 1.20 1.75 -5.48
CA LEU A 59 -0.22 1.50 -5.76
C LEU A 59 -0.56 1.74 -7.23
N GLU A 60 0.02 2.77 -7.86
CA GLU A 60 -0.12 3.03 -9.30
C GLU A 60 0.36 1.85 -10.16
N GLN A 61 1.48 1.22 -9.83
CA GLN A 61 1.97 0.04 -10.56
C GLN A 61 0.97 -1.13 -10.48
N PHE A 62 0.41 -1.39 -9.30
CA PHE A 62 -0.61 -2.44 -9.13
C PHE A 62 -1.91 -2.11 -9.88
N LEU A 63 -2.33 -0.85 -9.90
CA LEU A 63 -3.47 -0.41 -10.69
C LEU A 63 -3.24 -0.58 -12.20
N GLN A 64 -2.02 -0.37 -12.69
CA GLN A 64 -1.65 -0.51 -14.10
C GLN A 64 -1.42 -1.97 -14.54
N SER A 65 -1.46 -2.92 -13.61
CA SER A 65 -1.34 -4.35 -13.92
C SER A 65 -2.44 -4.81 -14.88
N PRO A 66 -2.19 -5.73 -15.82
CA PRO A 66 -3.21 -6.29 -16.68
C PRO A 66 -4.13 -7.32 -15.99
N ALA A 67 -3.90 -7.63 -14.71
CA ALA A 67 -4.73 -8.55 -13.95
C ALA A 67 -6.19 -8.04 -13.86
N MET A 68 -7.15 -8.96 -13.86
CA MET A 68 -8.57 -8.62 -13.75
C MET A 68 -8.87 -7.82 -12.48
N TRP A 69 -8.29 -8.22 -11.36
CA TRP A 69 -8.50 -7.55 -10.07
C TRP A 69 -7.18 -7.10 -9.46
N SER A 70 -7.22 -5.87 -8.92
CA SER A 70 -6.17 -5.30 -8.09
C SER A 70 -6.79 -4.99 -6.72
N ILE A 71 -6.34 -5.69 -5.68
CA ILE A 71 -6.90 -5.59 -4.33
C ILE A 71 -5.89 -4.90 -3.42
N PHE A 72 -6.35 -3.95 -2.63
CA PHE A 72 -5.52 -3.14 -1.74
C PHE A 72 -6.03 -3.19 -0.31
N GLN A 73 -5.12 -3.26 0.65
CA GLN A 73 -5.44 -2.98 2.04
C GLN A 73 -5.73 -1.48 2.18
N LEU A 74 -6.78 -1.13 2.91
CA LEU A 74 -7.15 0.28 3.14
C LEU A 74 -6.01 1.06 3.82
N GLN A 75 -5.26 0.41 4.70
CA GLN A 75 -4.11 0.99 5.39
C GLN A 75 -3.01 1.42 4.40
N ASP A 76 -2.77 0.64 3.35
CA ASP A 76 -1.82 0.98 2.30
C ASP A 76 -2.32 2.17 1.47
N VAL A 77 -3.62 2.21 1.16
CA VAL A 77 -4.24 3.34 0.46
C VAL A 77 -4.15 4.61 1.31
N MET A 78 -4.47 4.56 2.60
CA MET A 78 -4.31 5.68 3.54
C MET A 78 -2.85 6.14 3.64
N GLY A 79 -1.89 5.25 3.40
CA GLY A 79 -0.47 5.56 3.34
C GLY A 79 -0.08 6.62 2.30
N MET A 80 -0.95 6.94 1.33
CA MET A 80 -0.75 8.02 0.35
C MET A 80 -0.94 9.42 0.93
N ASP A 81 -1.47 9.55 2.14
CA ASP A 81 -1.76 10.83 2.78
C ASP A 81 -1.21 10.84 4.20
N LYS A 82 -0.28 11.76 4.48
CA LYS A 82 0.37 11.86 5.78
C LYS A 82 -0.61 12.10 6.93
N GLY A 83 -1.69 12.83 6.67
CA GLY A 83 -2.73 13.11 7.66
C GLY A 83 -3.58 11.89 8.01
N LEU A 84 -3.54 10.84 7.19
CA LEU A 84 -4.30 9.60 7.36
C LEU A 84 -3.42 8.41 7.79
N GLN A 85 -2.11 8.61 7.89
CA GLN A 85 -1.19 7.57 8.35
C GLN A 85 -1.28 7.39 9.86
N SER A 86 -1.21 6.13 10.30
CA SER A 86 -0.94 5.84 11.72
C SER A 86 0.49 6.24 12.09
N ASP A 87 0.73 6.68 13.31
CA ASP A 87 2.06 7.02 13.83
C ASP A 87 3.01 5.81 13.80
N ASP A 88 2.49 4.61 14.05
CA ASP A 88 3.26 3.37 14.00
C ASP A 88 2.65 2.39 12.97
N PRO A 89 3.27 2.25 11.79
CA PRO A 89 2.74 1.38 10.75
C PRO A 89 2.70 -0.11 11.14
N ARG A 90 3.43 -0.54 12.18
CA ARG A 90 3.36 -1.93 12.66
C ARG A 90 2.02 -2.24 13.33
N LYS A 91 1.36 -1.22 13.88
CA LYS A 91 0.03 -1.35 14.49
C LYS A 91 -1.10 -1.45 13.46
N GLU A 92 -0.80 -1.20 12.19
CA GLU A 92 -1.76 -1.32 11.09
C GLU A 92 -1.84 -2.75 10.54
N GLN A 93 -0.94 -3.65 10.91
CA GLN A 93 -0.99 -5.05 10.53
C GLN A 93 -2.16 -5.76 11.24
N ILE A 94 -2.98 -6.49 10.46
CA ILE A 94 -4.18 -7.15 10.99
C ILE A 94 -3.82 -8.47 11.65
N ASN A 95 -3.03 -9.30 10.97
CA ASN A 95 -2.61 -10.60 11.45
C ASN A 95 -1.09 -10.78 11.31
N ASN A 96 -0.50 -11.48 12.27
CA ASN A 96 0.88 -11.95 12.21
C ASN A 96 0.91 -13.47 12.40
N PRO A 97 0.99 -14.27 11.32
CA PRO A 97 0.98 -15.73 11.41
C PRO A 97 2.13 -16.33 12.24
N ALA A 98 3.23 -15.58 12.41
CA ALA A 98 4.36 -16.01 13.24
C ALA A 98 4.12 -15.82 14.75
N ASP A 99 3.08 -15.10 15.15
CA ASP A 99 2.73 -14.84 16.54
C ASP A 99 1.48 -15.65 16.93
N ALA A 100 1.68 -16.74 17.68
CA ALA A 100 0.59 -17.57 18.18
C ALA A 100 -0.40 -16.84 19.12
N HIS A 101 0.00 -15.67 19.65
CA HIS A 101 -0.85 -14.83 20.51
C HIS A 101 -1.52 -13.69 19.76
N ASN A 102 -1.33 -13.58 18.44
CA ASN A 102 -1.95 -12.54 17.64
C ASN A 102 -3.48 -12.64 17.75
N LYS A 103 -4.11 -11.52 18.05
CA LYS A 103 -5.56 -11.39 18.11
C LYS A 103 -6.02 -10.52 16.95
N TRP A 104 -6.93 -11.00 16.15
CA TRP A 104 -7.55 -10.27 15.03
C TRP A 104 -8.43 -9.13 15.53
N ASN A 105 -7.81 -8.17 16.23
CA ASN A 105 -8.49 -7.06 16.91
C ASN A 105 -8.10 -5.68 16.37
N TYR A 106 -7.53 -5.64 15.18
CA TYR A 106 -7.21 -4.37 14.52
C TYR A 106 -8.42 -3.44 14.50
N ARG A 107 -8.21 -2.19 14.82
CA ARG A 107 -9.18 -1.11 14.69
C ARG A 107 -8.53 0.07 13.98
N MET A 108 -9.21 0.58 12.97
CA MET A 108 -8.76 1.79 12.30
C MET A 108 -8.67 2.95 13.31
N HIS A 109 -7.66 3.77 13.16
CA HIS A 109 -7.45 4.97 13.99
C HIS A 109 -8.33 6.16 13.53
N ILE A 110 -9.00 6.03 12.39
CA ILE A 110 -9.95 7.00 11.85
C ILE A 110 -11.31 6.32 11.67
N SER A 111 -12.41 7.03 11.98
CA SER A 111 -13.76 6.53 11.70
C SER A 111 -14.09 6.60 10.21
N LEU A 112 -15.04 5.76 9.76
CA LEU A 112 -15.49 5.77 8.36
C LEU A 112 -16.11 7.12 7.97
N GLU A 113 -16.84 7.75 8.88
CA GLU A 113 -17.44 9.07 8.67
C GLU A 113 -16.36 10.13 8.43
N ASN A 114 -15.28 10.11 9.24
CA ASN A 114 -14.16 11.02 9.06
C ASN A 114 -13.37 10.72 7.77
N LEU A 115 -13.24 9.46 7.38
CA LEU A 115 -12.60 9.08 6.12
C LEU A 115 -13.41 9.58 4.92
N LEU A 116 -14.74 9.51 4.97
CA LEU A 116 -15.62 10.04 3.93
C LEU A 116 -15.48 11.57 3.77
N GLN A 117 -15.15 12.29 4.83
CA GLN A 117 -14.92 13.74 4.79
C GLN A 117 -13.55 14.12 4.19
N GLN A 118 -12.66 13.17 3.94
CA GLN A 118 -11.35 13.42 3.33
C GLN A 118 -11.46 13.59 1.81
N HIS A 119 -12.14 14.63 1.37
CA HIS A 119 -12.50 14.82 -0.05
C HIS A 119 -11.29 14.82 -0.98
N ALA A 120 -10.20 15.50 -0.62
CA ALA A 120 -9.00 15.56 -1.45
C ALA A 120 -8.32 14.19 -1.60
N PHE A 121 -8.25 13.41 -0.52
CA PHE A 121 -7.73 12.04 -0.52
C PHE A 121 -8.61 11.12 -1.37
N ASN A 122 -9.92 11.11 -1.12
CA ASN A 122 -10.87 10.28 -1.85
C ASN A 122 -10.84 10.57 -3.35
N GLU A 123 -10.80 11.86 -3.72
CA GLU A 123 -10.68 12.30 -5.11
C GLU A 123 -9.35 11.88 -5.75
N SER A 124 -8.23 11.98 -5.00
CA SER A 124 -6.93 11.53 -5.48
C SER A 124 -6.91 10.04 -5.79
N TRP A 125 -7.50 9.21 -4.90
CA TRP A 125 -7.60 7.77 -5.11
C TRP A 125 -8.51 7.42 -6.30
N ARG A 126 -9.68 8.06 -6.38
CA ARG A 126 -10.61 7.90 -7.52
C ARG A 126 -9.91 8.19 -8.85
N LYS A 127 -9.19 9.30 -8.95
CA LYS A 127 -8.45 9.67 -10.17
C LYS A 127 -7.37 8.66 -10.56
N MET A 128 -6.71 8.03 -9.57
CA MET A 128 -5.73 6.98 -9.86
C MET A 128 -6.40 5.75 -10.46
N ILE A 129 -7.56 5.35 -9.95
CA ILE A 129 -8.35 4.23 -10.49
C ILE A 129 -8.80 4.54 -11.92
N GLU A 130 -9.43 5.70 -12.15
CA GLU A 130 -9.88 6.14 -13.47
C GLU A 130 -8.73 6.18 -14.50
N LYS A 131 -7.57 6.73 -14.11
CA LYS A 131 -6.37 6.79 -14.96
C LYS A 131 -5.84 5.40 -15.35
N SER A 132 -6.08 4.40 -14.53
CA SER A 132 -5.67 3.02 -14.81
C SER A 132 -6.67 2.25 -15.70
N SER A 133 -7.74 2.90 -16.15
CA SER A 133 -8.85 2.30 -16.92
C SER A 133 -9.53 1.13 -16.18
N ARG A 134 -9.52 1.16 -14.84
CA ARG A 134 -10.30 0.27 -13.98
C ARG A 134 -11.55 1.00 -13.50
N GLU A 135 -12.68 0.31 -13.52
CA GLU A 135 -13.97 0.79 -13.03
C GLU A 135 -14.30 0.19 -11.66
#